data_55df1651c7cddd0141525c3918571485
#
_entry.id   55df1651c7cddd0141525c3918571485
#
_cell.length_a   1.000
_cell.length_b   1.000
_cell.length_c   1.000
_cell.angle_alpha   90.00
_cell.angle_beta   90.00
_cell.angle_gamma   90.00
#
_symmetry.space_group_name_H-M   'P 1'
#
loop_
_entity.id
_entity.type
_entity.pdbx_description
1 polymer ?
#
loop_
_entity_poly.entity_id
_entity_poly.type
_entity_poly.pdbx_seq_one_letter_code
_entity_poly.pdbx_strand_id
1 'polypeptide(L)'
;MHSFKEKSDEFPYMDWGEPNPIVTTTPSVMSMTEELMPDALKDWLVDVSHRMQTPADFSTISALVIFSSVIGSGCGIRPKQEDDWEVIPNLWGTCIGQPSVVLKTPSMQEALRMLENLQAKHGEKFENEKGFYKAEELQREFEIKDIEKRIQKLSKGNGVTGTVDADAMAVLKHDYAE
;
A
#
# COMPACT_ATOMS: atom_id res chain seq x y z
N MET A 1 -9.20 53.94 9.37
CA MET A 1 -7.97 53.78 10.18
C MET A 1 -8.40 53.16 11.50
N HIS A 2 -8.54 51.79 11.57
CA HIS A 2 -8.94 51.08 12.77
C HIS A 2 -7.68 50.71 13.55
N SER A 3 -7.57 51.33 14.74
CA SER A 3 -6.54 51.03 15.73
C SER A 3 -6.75 49.63 16.29
N PHE A 4 -5.85 48.71 15.98
CA PHE A 4 -5.73 47.46 16.70
C PHE A 4 -5.22 47.77 18.11
N LYS A 5 -6.13 47.77 19.10
CA LYS A 5 -5.73 47.74 20.49
C LYS A 5 -5.18 46.35 20.77
N GLU A 6 -3.88 46.24 21.07
CA GLU A 6 -3.23 45.07 21.62
C GLU A 6 -3.99 44.60 22.89
N LYS A 7 -4.60 43.44 22.82
CA LYS A 7 -5.06 42.67 23.98
C LYS A 7 -3.86 41.88 24.54
N SER A 8 -2.91 42.59 25.15
CA SER A 8 -1.76 41.95 25.77
C SER A 8 -1.95 41.54 27.24
N ASP A 9 -3.13 41.82 27.82
CA ASP A 9 -3.31 41.72 29.28
C ASP A 9 -4.16 40.51 29.73
N GLU A 10 -4.42 39.54 28.87
CA GLU A 10 -5.37 38.44 29.19
C GLU A 10 -4.70 37.08 29.42
N PHE A 11 -3.37 36.96 29.29
CA PHE A 11 -2.66 35.74 29.64
C PHE A 11 -1.91 35.92 30.96
N PRO A 12 -2.16 35.07 31.98
CA PRO A 12 -1.38 35.11 33.19
C PRO A 12 0.10 34.93 32.80
N TYR A 13 0.94 35.81 33.33
CA TYR A 13 2.41 35.76 33.13
C TYR A 13 2.87 34.35 33.58
N MET A 14 3.17 33.48 32.62
CA MET A 14 3.80 32.22 32.92
C MET A 14 5.27 32.48 33.21
N ASP A 15 5.65 32.23 34.42
CA ASP A 15 7.08 32.20 34.80
C ASP A 15 7.68 30.91 34.16
N TRP A 16 8.30 31.10 33.02
CA TRP A 16 8.92 30.01 32.25
C TRP A 16 10.19 29.45 32.88
N GLY A 17 10.61 29.96 34.04
CA GLY A 17 11.88 29.59 34.65
C GLY A 17 13.10 29.87 33.73
N GLU A 18 14.28 29.53 34.21
CA GLU A 18 15.48 29.63 33.38
C GLU A 18 15.44 28.64 32.20
N PRO A 19 15.72 29.09 30.95
CA PRO A 19 15.70 28.23 29.79
C PRO A 19 16.76 27.13 29.92
N ASN A 20 16.32 25.88 29.78
CA ASN A 20 17.25 24.77 29.72
C ASN A 20 18.06 24.82 28.40
N PRO A 21 19.39 24.67 28.46
CA PRO A 21 20.20 24.68 27.25
C PRO A 21 19.80 23.53 26.35
N ILE A 22 19.59 23.81 25.06
CA ILE A 22 19.33 22.77 24.06
C ILE A 22 20.61 21.93 23.94
N VAL A 23 20.49 20.66 24.31
CA VAL A 23 21.58 19.70 24.13
C VAL A 23 21.78 19.47 22.64
N THR A 24 22.88 20.04 22.10
CA THR A 24 23.21 19.92 20.67
C THR A 24 23.87 18.57 20.30
N THR A 25 24.28 17.80 21.31
CA THR A 25 24.90 16.50 21.08
C THR A 25 23.81 15.45 20.87
N THR A 26 23.67 14.97 19.63
CA THR A 26 22.86 13.82 19.32
C THR A 26 23.43 12.59 20.02
N PRO A 27 22.64 11.81 20.80
CA PRO A 27 23.15 10.61 21.40
C PRO A 27 23.67 9.65 20.33
N SER A 28 24.72 8.89 20.66
CA SER A 28 25.24 7.85 19.76
C SER A 28 24.14 6.82 19.48
N VAL A 29 23.86 6.61 18.20
CA VAL A 29 22.91 5.59 17.74
C VAL A 29 23.65 4.25 17.66
N MET A 30 23.02 3.18 18.17
CA MET A 30 23.53 1.82 18.01
C MET A 30 23.55 1.46 16.53
N SER A 31 24.68 0.96 16.06
CA SER A 31 24.76 0.40 14.70
C SER A 31 23.99 -0.92 14.61
N MET A 32 23.48 -1.23 13.43
CA MET A 32 22.85 -2.52 13.16
C MET A 32 23.90 -3.65 13.31
N THR A 33 23.68 -4.56 14.23
CA THR A 33 24.52 -5.74 14.42
C THR A 33 23.87 -6.96 13.77
N GLU A 34 24.68 -7.97 13.47
CA GLU A 34 24.20 -9.23 12.90
C GLU A 34 23.15 -9.94 13.76
N GLU A 35 23.20 -9.74 15.07
CA GLU A 35 22.23 -10.31 16.03
C GLU A 35 20.82 -9.74 15.90
N LEU A 36 20.71 -8.51 15.36
CA LEU A 36 19.43 -7.85 15.12
C LEU A 36 18.83 -8.18 13.75
N MET A 37 19.60 -8.85 12.89
CA MET A 37 19.13 -9.21 11.54
C MET A 37 18.33 -10.52 11.60
N PRO A 38 17.23 -10.63 10.82
CA PRO A 38 16.53 -11.90 10.65
C PRO A 38 17.47 -12.97 10.10
N ASP A 39 17.50 -14.16 10.68
CA ASP A 39 18.41 -15.24 10.29
C ASP A 39 18.34 -15.57 8.79
N ALA A 40 17.14 -15.55 8.22
CA ALA A 40 16.93 -15.84 6.79
C ALA A 40 17.56 -14.81 5.84
N LEU A 41 17.88 -13.60 6.31
CA LEU A 41 18.40 -12.49 5.51
C LEU A 41 19.83 -12.10 5.91
N LYS A 42 20.30 -12.57 7.05
CA LYS A 42 21.57 -12.15 7.67
C LYS A 42 22.73 -12.23 6.69
N ASP A 43 23.01 -13.39 6.14
CA ASP A 43 24.18 -13.64 5.29
C ASP A 43 24.16 -12.73 4.05
N TRP A 44 22.99 -12.55 3.46
CA TRP A 44 22.81 -11.67 2.31
C TRP A 44 22.99 -10.19 2.68
N LEU A 45 22.42 -9.74 3.80
CA LEU A 45 22.55 -8.35 4.26
C LEU A 45 24.00 -8.00 4.61
N VAL A 46 24.69 -8.92 5.26
CA VAL A 46 26.13 -8.78 5.59
C VAL A 46 26.97 -8.71 4.30
N ASP A 47 26.71 -9.60 3.35
CA ASP A 47 27.40 -9.60 2.06
C ASP A 47 27.18 -8.29 1.29
N VAL A 48 25.92 -7.81 1.19
CA VAL A 48 25.60 -6.53 0.53
C VAL A 48 26.31 -5.38 1.20
N SER A 49 26.23 -5.27 2.52
CA SER A 49 26.88 -4.21 3.30
C SER A 49 28.38 -4.21 3.09
N HIS A 50 29.02 -5.39 3.13
CA HIS A 50 30.46 -5.53 2.94
C HIS A 50 30.89 -5.19 1.50
N ARG A 51 30.19 -5.69 0.49
CA ARG A 51 30.53 -5.42 -0.92
C ARG A 51 30.35 -3.94 -1.28
N MET A 52 29.34 -3.31 -0.75
CA MET A 52 29.03 -1.92 -1.07
C MET A 52 29.73 -0.92 -0.15
N GLN A 53 30.36 -1.40 0.94
CA GLN A 53 30.99 -0.57 1.97
C GLN A 53 29.97 0.45 2.54
N THR A 54 28.75 -0.01 2.81
CA THR A 54 27.64 0.81 3.34
C THR A 54 27.19 0.30 4.69
N PRO A 55 26.62 1.18 5.54
CA PRO A 55 25.99 0.72 6.77
C PRO A 55 24.89 -0.32 6.47
N ALA A 56 24.89 -1.41 7.22
CA ALA A 56 23.91 -2.48 7.08
C ALA A 56 22.46 -2.02 7.40
N ASP A 57 22.32 -0.95 8.15
CA ASP A 57 21.05 -0.32 8.50
C ASP A 57 20.19 -0.03 7.26
N PHE A 58 20.77 0.52 6.20
CA PHE A 58 20.02 0.93 5.00
C PHE A 58 19.46 -0.26 4.23
N SER A 59 20.28 -1.27 3.98
CA SER A 59 19.85 -2.49 3.30
C SER A 59 18.86 -3.29 4.15
N THR A 60 19.07 -3.36 5.47
CA THR A 60 18.17 -4.06 6.39
C THR A 60 16.79 -3.44 6.46
N ILE A 61 16.70 -2.12 6.68
CA ILE A 61 15.43 -1.41 6.70
C ILE A 61 14.69 -1.56 5.37
N SER A 62 15.41 -1.41 4.26
CA SER A 62 14.82 -1.55 2.92
C SER A 62 14.29 -2.97 2.67
N ALA A 63 15.04 -3.98 3.06
CA ALA A 63 14.60 -5.37 2.96
C ALA A 63 13.34 -5.63 3.80
N LEU A 64 13.30 -5.19 5.05
CA LEU A 64 12.13 -5.36 5.92
C LEU A 64 10.88 -4.69 5.34
N VAL A 65 10.99 -3.47 4.83
CA VAL A 65 9.86 -2.76 4.19
C VAL A 65 9.38 -3.50 2.96
N ILE A 66 10.28 -3.99 2.10
CA ILE A 66 9.92 -4.74 0.90
C ILE A 66 9.27 -6.07 1.25
N PHE A 67 9.83 -6.84 2.18
CA PHE A 67 9.21 -8.09 2.62
C PHE A 67 7.84 -7.86 3.24
N SER A 68 7.66 -6.80 4.03
CA SER A 68 6.36 -6.45 4.58
C SER A 68 5.33 -6.15 3.49
N SER A 69 5.74 -5.49 2.41
CA SER A 69 4.86 -5.18 1.28
C SER A 69 4.42 -6.44 0.51
N VAL A 70 5.32 -7.43 0.39
CA VAL A 70 5.01 -8.72 -0.27
C VAL A 70 4.07 -9.57 0.60
N ILE A 71 4.27 -9.58 1.91
CA ILE A 71 3.39 -10.29 2.86
C ILE A 71 2.00 -9.66 2.85
N GLY A 72 1.94 -8.32 2.86
CA GLY A 72 0.70 -7.57 2.82
C GLY A 72 -0.33 -8.04 3.85
N SER A 73 -1.56 -8.28 3.42
CA SER A 73 -2.64 -8.81 4.26
C SER A 73 -2.66 -10.33 4.40
N GLY A 74 -1.69 -11.04 3.80
CA GLY A 74 -1.64 -12.52 3.87
C GLY A 74 -1.27 -13.07 5.25
N CYS A 75 -0.72 -12.24 6.12
CA CYS A 75 -0.38 -12.59 7.50
C CYS A 75 -0.60 -11.39 8.42
N GLY A 76 -1.17 -11.63 9.59
CA GLY A 76 -1.39 -10.61 10.61
C GLY A 76 -1.09 -11.15 12.00
N ILE A 77 -0.90 -10.24 12.93
CA ILE A 77 -0.68 -10.54 14.35
C ILE A 77 -1.87 -10.01 15.15
N ARG A 78 -2.42 -10.85 16.01
CA ARG A 78 -3.41 -10.44 17.02
C ARG A 78 -2.68 -10.28 18.36
N PRO A 79 -2.31 -9.06 18.75
CA PRO A 79 -1.52 -8.82 19.96
C PRO A 79 -2.29 -9.06 21.27
N LYS A 80 -3.63 -9.12 21.18
CA LYS A 80 -4.51 -9.37 22.33
C LYS A 80 -5.39 -10.59 22.05
N GLN A 81 -5.55 -11.45 23.08
CA GLN A 81 -6.32 -12.70 22.93
C GLN A 81 -7.83 -12.48 22.83
N GLU A 82 -8.36 -11.44 23.49
CA GLU A 82 -9.80 -11.16 23.60
C GLU A 82 -10.25 -9.93 22.78
N ASP A 83 -9.43 -9.55 21.79
CA ASP A 83 -9.69 -8.39 20.93
C ASP A 83 -9.64 -8.82 19.46
N ASP A 84 -10.51 -8.27 18.66
CA ASP A 84 -10.56 -8.51 17.20
C ASP A 84 -9.51 -7.68 16.43
N TRP A 85 -8.72 -6.87 17.15
CA TRP A 85 -7.69 -6.04 16.53
C TRP A 85 -6.58 -6.88 15.94
N GLU A 86 -6.39 -6.75 14.62
CA GLU A 86 -5.35 -7.40 13.85
C GLU A 86 -4.38 -6.35 13.28
N VAL A 87 -3.09 -6.60 13.41
CA VAL A 87 -2.02 -5.78 12.86
C VAL A 87 -1.38 -6.50 11.69
N ILE A 88 -1.48 -5.92 10.51
CA ILE A 88 -0.80 -6.40 9.30
C ILE A 88 0.57 -5.74 9.17
N PRO A 89 1.57 -6.39 8.52
CA PRO A 89 2.90 -5.84 8.33
C PRO A 89 2.89 -4.70 7.29
N ASN A 90 2.49 -3.52 7.71
CA ASN A 90 2.55 -2.29 6.91
C ASN A 90 3.68 -1.41 7.44
N LEU A 91 4.91 -1.74 7.08
CA LEU A 91 6.09 -1.04 7.59
C LEU A 91 6.43 0.18 6.72
N TRP A 92 6.83 1.23 7.42
CA TRP A 92 7.37 2.44 6.83
C TRP A 92 8.79 2.63 7.34
N GLY A 93 9.73 2.91 6.46
CA GLY A 93 11.13 3.09 6.80
C GLY A 93 11.70 4.37 6.20
N THR A 94 12.63 5.00 6.92
CA THR A 94 13.34 6.18 6.45
C THR A 94 14.84 6.00 6.69
N CYS A 95 15.64 6.25 5.66
CA CYS A 95 17.09 6.23 5.72
C CYS A 95 17.64 7.67 5.73
N ILE A 96 18.21 8.08 6.86
CA ILE A 96 18.79 9.41 7.03
C ILE A 96 20.33 9.28 7.05
N GLY A 97 21.02 10.06 6.24
CA GLY A 97 22.47 10.06 6.18
C GLY A 97 22.99 11.21 5.31
N GLN A 98 24.29 11.44 5.34
CA GLN A 98 24.92 12.50 4.56
C GLN A 98 24.69 12.27 3.06
N PRO A 99 24.37 13.34 2.30
CA PRO A 99 24.22 13.24 0.84
C PRO A 99 25.52 12.76 0.19
N SER A 100 25.39 11.88 -0.81
CA SER A 100 26.49 11.39 -1.65
C SER A 100 27.61 10.59 -0.96
N VAL A 101 27.58 10.46 0.38
CA VAL A 101 28.63 9.74 1.13
C VAL A 101 28.22 8.31 1.45
N VAL A 102 27.00 8.11 1.93
CA VAL A 102 26.57 6.82 2.52
C VAL A 102 25.80 5.90 1.54
N LEU A 103 25.86 6.16 0.26
CA LEU A 103 25.29 5.32 -0.82
C LEU A 103 23.88 4.77 -0.51
N LYS A 104 22.97 5.61 0.03
CA LYS A 104 21.61 5.21 0.43
C LYS A 104 20.84 4.53 -0.70
N THR A 105 20.73 5.19 -1.84
CA THR A 105 19.97 4.69 -2.99
C THR A 105 20.50 3.35 -3.51
N PRO A 106 21.80 3.16 -3.72
CA PRO A 106 22.32 1.84 -4.11
C PRO A 106 22.00 0.73 -3.10
N SER A 107 22.11 1.01 -1.78
CA SER A 107 21.78 0.03 -0.74
C SER A 107 20.31 -0.37 -0.75
N MET A 108 19.42 0.58 -1.01
CA MET A 108 17.97 0.34 -1.16
C MET A 108 17.65 -0.44 -2.43
N GLN A 109 18.36 -0.17 -3.53
CA GLN A 109 18.17 -0.85 -4.80
C GLN A 109 18.49 -2.35 -4.75
N GLU A 110 19.44 -2.78 -3.93
CA GLU A 110 19.73 -4.20 -3.77
C GLU A 110 18.52 -4.97 -3.20
N ALA A 111 17.79 -4.38 -2.27
CA ALA A 111 16.56 -4.97 -1.77
C ALA A 111 15.42 -4.92 -2.81
N LEU A 112 15.27 -3.81 -3.54
CA LEU A 112 14.28 -3.67 -4.62
C LEU A 112 14.49 -4.68 -5.74
N ARG A 113 15.74 -5.03 -6.08
CA ARG A 113 16.07 -6.02 -7.10
C ARG A 113 15.41 -7.38 -6.83
N MET A 114 15.24 -7.78 -5.58
CA MET A 114 14.53 -9.01 -5.26
C MET A 114 13.05 -8.93 -5.69
N LEU A 115 12.40 -7.81 -5.42
CA LEU A 115 11.01 -7.58 -5.82
C LEU A 115 10.87 -7.52 -7.35
N GLU A 116 11.77 -6.81 -8.02
CA GLU A 116 11.82 -6.73 -9.49
C GLU A 116 12.00 -8.10 -10.14
N ASN A 117 12.85 -8.96 -9.58
CA ASN A 117 13.02 -10.34 -10.04
C ASN A 117 11.76 -11.18 -9.87
N LEU A 118 11.03 -11.02 -8.75
CA LEU A 118 9.75 -11.68 -8.56
C LEU A 118 8.70 -11.16 -9.53
N GLN A 119 8.64 -9.85 -9.73
CA GLN A 119 7.73 -9.22 -10.68
C GLN A 119 8.00 -9.68 -12.12
N ALA A 120 9.26 -9.78 -12.53
CA ALA A 120 9.63 -10.26 -13.84
C ALA A 120 9.18 -11.72 -14.07
N LYS A 121 9.36 -12.59 -13.06
CA LYS A 121 8.93 -14.00 -13.13
C LYS A 121 7.41 -14.16 -13.26
N HIS A 122 6.64 -13.28 -12.64
CA HIS A 122 5.18 -13.35 -12.64
C HIS A 122 4.53 -12.46 -13.70
N GLY A 123 5.30 -11.54 -14.30
CA GLY A 123 4.78 -10.54 -15.25
C GLY A 123 4.15 -11.16 -16.49
N GLU A 124 4.80 -12.18 -17.08
CA GLU A 124 4.29 -12.86 -18.27
C GLU A 124 2.95 -13.58 -17.98
N LYS A 125 2.88 -14.27 -16.83
CA LYS A 125 1.66 -14.92 -16.39
C LYS A 125 0.53 -13.91 -16.17
N PHE A 126 0.84 -12.80 -15.50
CA PHE A 126 -0.10 -11.71 -15.25
C PHE A 126 -0.65 -11.10 -16.55
N GLU A 127 0.21 -10.79 -17.52
CA GLU A 127 -0.24 -10.21 -18.80
C GLU A 127 -1.12 -11.20 -19.60
N ASN A 128 -0.83 -12.49 -19.54
CA ASN A 128 -1.68 -13.51 -20.13
C ASN A 128 -3.04 -13.58 -19.43
N GLU A 129 -3.08 -13.67 -18.11
CA GLU A 129 -4.32 -13.70 -17.32
C GLU A 129 -5.15 -12.44 -17.53
N LYS A 130 -4.52 -11.28 -17.58
CA LYS A 130 -5.17 -9.99 -17.89
C LYS A 130 -5.77 -9.96 -19.29
N GLY A 131 -5.11 -10.61 -20.26
CA GLY A 131 -5.65 -10.80 -21.62
C GLY A 131 -6.94 -11.61 -21.62
N PHE A 132 -6.97 -12.72 -20.90
CA PHE A 132 -8.17 -13.54 -20.74
C PHE A 132 -9.28 -12.78 -20.02
N TYR A 133 -8.98 -12.12 -18.91
CA TYR A 133 -9.96 -11.32 -18.18
C TYR A 133 -10.61 -10.22 -19.04
N LYS A 134 -9.83 -9.52 -19.83
CA LYS A 134 -10.37 -8.51 -20.77
C LYS A 134 -11.27 -9.11 -21.84
N ALA A 135 -10.96 -10.32 -22.32
CA ALA A 135 -11.81 -11.01 -23.28
C ALA A 135 -13.15 -11.42 -22.66
N GLU A 136 -13.13 -11.94 -21.44
CA GLU A 136 -14.35 -12.26 -20.68
C GLU A 136 -15.18 -11.03 -20.35
N GLU A 137 -14.54 -9.94 -19.94
CA GLU A 137 -15.21 -8.66 -19.68
C GLU A 137 -15.93 -8.15 -20.92
N LEU A 138 -15.25 -8.17 -22.07
CA LEU A 138 -15.86 -7.78 -23.36
C LEU A 138 -17.04 -8.68 -23.73
N GLN A 139 -16.92 -9.99 -23.50
CA GLN A 139 -18.02 -10.92 -23.75
C GLN A 139 -19.24 -10.61 -22.87
N ARG A 140 -19.05 -10.36 -21.57
CA ARG A 140 -20.12 -9.94 -20.66
C ARG A 140 -20.78 -8.64 -21.10
N GLU A 141 -20.00 -7.65 -21.54
CA GLU A 141 -20.56 -6.42 -22.08
C GLU A 141 -21.46 -6.66 -23.31
N PHE A 142 -21.08 -7.56 -24.20
CA PHE A 142 -21.92 -7.92 -25.35
C PHE A 142 -23.21 -8.61 -24.93
N GLU A 143 -23.15 -9.53 -23.97
CA GLU A 143 -24.32 -10.22 -23.42
C GLU A 143 -25.29 -9.24 -22.77
N ILE A 144 -24.79 -8.31 -21.94
CA ILE A 144 -25.57 -7.23 -21.32
C ILE A 144 -26.27 -6.39 -22.39
N LYS A 145 -25.54 -5.94 -23.42
CA LYS A 145 -26.11 -5.15 -24.50
C LYS A 145 -27.16 -5.90 -25.30
N ASP A 146 -27.04 -7.21 -25.46
CA ASP A 146 -28.05 -8.03 -26.13
C ASP A 146 -29.32 -8.16 -25.28
N ILE A 147 -29.16 -8.40 -23.99
CA ILE A 147 -30.28 -8.43 -23.02
C ILE A 147 -31.01 -7.09 -22.99
N GLU A 148 -30.26 -5.98 -22.91
CA GLU A 148 -30.87 -4.63 -22.98
C GLU A 148 -31.68 -4.39 -24.25
N LYS A 149 -31.18 -4.82 -25.41
CA LYS A 149 -31.89 -4.75 -26.68
C LYS A 149 -33.17 -5.59 -26.68
N ARG A 150 -33.14 -6.78 -26.08
CA ARG A 150 -34.32 -7.64 -25.93
C ARG A 150 -35.37 -7.00 -25.03
N ILE A 151 -34.96 -6.43 -23.91
CA ILE A 151 -35.84 -5.67 -23.01
C ILE A 151 -36.48 -4.49 -23.75
N GLN A 152 -35.69 -3.71 -24.49
CA GLN A 152 -36.21 -2.57 -25.27
C GLN A 152 -37.22 -3.01 -26.36
N LYS A 153 -36.98 -4.14 -27.04
CA LYS A 153 -37.92 -4.68 -28.04
C LYS A 153 -39.22 -5.12 -27.40
N LEU A 154 -39.18 -5.82 -26.27
CA LEU A 154 -40.36 -6.21 -25.52
C LEU A 154 -41.15 -4.99 -24.99
N SER A 155 -40.46 -3.98 -24.52
CA SER A 155 -41.09 -2.72 -24.07
C SER A 155 -41.77 -1.94 -25.23
N LYS A 156 -41.21 -1.97 -26.44
CA LYS A 156 -41.77 -1.27 -27.63
C LYS A 156 -42.83 -2.07 -28.37
N GLY A 157 -42.78 -3.38 -28.27
CA GLY A 157 -43.74 -4.29 -28.95
C GLY A 157 -45.14 -4.32 -28.36
N ASN A 158 -45.35 -3.76 -27.16
CA ASN A 158 -46.61 -3.79 -26.41
C ASN A 158 -47.53 -2.60 -26.65
N GLY A 159 -47.45 -1.95 -27.79
CA GLY A 159 -48.31 -0.80 -28.12
C GLY A 159 -49.79 -1.13 -28.40
N VAL A 160 -50.25 -2.38 -28.38
CA VAL A 160 -51.63 -2.73 -28.77
C VAL A 160 -52.37 -3.62 -27.73
N THR A 161 -51.71 -4.32 -26.84
CA THR A 161 -52.38 -5.05 -25.72
C THR A 161 -51.52 -5.00 -24.46
N GLY A 162 -51.98 -4.27 -23.46
CA GLY A 162 -51.28 -3.91 -22.23
C GLY A 162 -51.03 -5.00 -21.21
N THR A 163 -50.51 -6.15 -21.57
CA THR A 163 -49.96 -7.11 -20.64
C THR A 163 -48.51 -7.39 -21.05
N VAL A 164 -47.59 -6.68 -20.39
CA VAL A 164 -46.18 -7.12 -20.36
C VAL A 164 -46.18 -8.51 -19.78
N ASP A 165 -45.62 -9.45 -20.52
CA ASP A 165 -45.42 -10.82 -20.01
C ASP A 165 -44.46 -10.70 -18.78
N ALA A 166 -45.09 -10.67 -17.60
CA ALA A 166 -44.38 -10.43 -16.35
C ALA A 166 -43.34 -11.52 -16.06
N ASP A 167 -43.63 -12.75 -16.55
CA ASP A 167 -42.72 -13.89 -16.40
C ASP A 167 -41.47 -13.75 -17.30
N ALA A 168 -41.64 -13.28 -18.54
CA ALA A 168 -40.52 -13.01 -19.44
C ALA A 168 -39.62 -11.88 -18.94
N MET A 169 -40.19 -10.84 -18.31
CA MET A 169 -39.46 -9.76 -17.67
C MET A 169 -38.75 -10.18 -16.38
N ALA A 170 -39.32 -11.15 -15.64
CA ALA A 170 -38.69 -11.67 -14.42
C ALA A 170 -37.45 -12.51 -14.76
N VAL A 171 -37.53 -13.35 -15.79
CA VAL A 171 -36.39 -14.14 -16.27
C VAL A 171 -35.26 -13.25 -16.77
N LEU A 172 -35.57 -12.24 -17.58
CA LEU A 172 -34.56 -11.30 -18.10
C LEU A 172 -33.91 -10.44 -16.99
N LYS A 173 -34.66 -10.11 -15.91
CA LYS A 173 -34.09 -9.41 -14.75
C LYS A 173 -33.17 -10.31 -13.92
N HIS A 174 -33.46 -11.61 -13.88
CA HIS A 174 -32.59 -12.58 -13.22
C HIS A 174 -31.27 -12.71 -13.99
N ASP A 175 -31.32 -12.86 -15.32
CA ASP A 175 -30.15 -12.93 -16.19
C ASP A 175 -29.29 -11.67 -16.18
N TYR A 176 -29.86 -10.52 -15.80
CA TYR A 176 -29.12 -9.24 -15.66
C TYR A 176 -28.45 -9.09 -14.29
N ALA A 177 -28.84 -9.88 -13.29
CA ALA A 177 -28.35 -9.79 -11.91
C ALA A 177 -27.23 -10.79 -11.57
N GLU A 178 -26.95 -11.76 -12.45
CA GLU A 178 -25.81 -12.67 -12.39
C GLU A 178 -24.58 -12.08 -13.13
#